data_21f4792d5a293e85fa2d5e690bd20a08
#
_entry.id   21f4792d5a293e85fa2d5e690bd20a08
#
_cell.length_a   1.000
_cell.length_b   1.000
_cell.length_c   1.000
_cell.angle_alpha   90.00
_cell.angle_beta   90.00
_cell.angle_gamma   90.00
#
_symmetry.space_group_name_H-M   'P 1'
#
loop_
_entity.id
_entity.type
_entity.pdbx_description
1 polymer ?
#
loop_
_entity_poly.entity_id
_entity_poly.type
_entity_poly.pdbx_seq_one_letter_code
_entity_poly.pdbx_strand_id
1 'polypeptide(L)'
;LSNADDMPESVAWKALEDEREKWAQLLPKRVDELLAWRLQQEQGVMSNLFAFCVAATVNGISAADHPHAINEIANTLGVDYARYWKPTRAAYFEHVPKSRIEVVVGEAVSPQSVAELRGMKKADAAAAAELRMAGSGWLPEVLRNREVPKQDAYGYWENDDDESDDDAVVDADAMSEPPDEGEQDEAEAA
;
A
#
# COMPACT_ATOMS: atom_id res chain seq x y z
N LEU A 1 -3.48 -13.57 -1.70
CA LEU A 1 -3.49 -12.43 -2.61
C LEU A 1 -4.76 -12.55 -3.45
N SER A 2 -5.73 -11.70 -3.18
CA SER A 2 -6.94 -11.57 -3.99
C SER A 2 -6.51 -11.24 -5.42
N ASN A 3 -6.97 -12.00 -6.40
CA ASN A 3 -6.79 -11.65 -7.79
C ASN A 3 -7.53 -10.34 -8.07
N ALA A 4 -7.02 -9.52 -8.99
CA ALA A 4 -7.70 -8.29 -9.40
C ALA A 4 -9.15 -8.53 -9.85
N ASP A 5 -9.44 -9.74 -10.33
CA ASP A 5 -10.77 -10.20 -10.76
C ASP A 5 -11.78 -10.30 -9.60
N ASP A 6 -11.31 -10.49 -8.36
CA ASP A 6 -12.17 -10.59 -7.17
C ASP A 6 -12.45 -9.22 -6.50
N MET A 7 -11.75 -8.17 -6.92
CA MET A 7 -11.92 -6.83 -6.34
C MET A 7 -13.36 -6.30 -6.41
N PRO A 8 -14.10 -6.45 -7.54
CA PRO A 8 -15.48 -5.95 -7.64
C PRO A 8 -16.44 -6.59 -6.64
N GLU A 9 -16.12 -7.80 -6.15
CA GLU A 9 -16.93 -8.50 -5.15
C GLU A 9 -16.62 -8.09 -3.71
N SER A 10 -15.52 -7.38 -3.48
CA SER A 10 -15.13 -6.97 -2.13
C SER A 10 -16.07 -5.90 -1.56
N VAL A 11 -16.35 -5.98 -0.25
CA VAL A 11 -17.19 -5.01 0.47
C VAL A 11 -16.60 -3.60 0.40
N ALA A 12 -15.27 -3.48 0.48
CA ALA A 12 -14.58 -2.20 0.39
C ALA A 12 -14.72 -1.56 -0.99
N TRP A 13 -14.59 -2.35 -2.05
CA TRP A 13 -14.76 -1.87 -3.41
C TRP A 13 -16.20 -1.38 -3.65
N LYS A 14 -17.20 -2.17 -3.25
CA LYS A 14 -18.61 -1.78 -3.36
C LYS A 14 -18.90 -0.48 -2.63
N ALA A 15 -18.37 -0.30 -1.41
CA ALA A 15 -18.53 0.93 -0.67
C ALA A 15 -17.90 2.14 -1.38
N LEU A 16 -16.74 1.96 -2.03
CA LEU A 16 -16.09 3.03 -2.80
C LEU A 16 -16.89 3.38 -4.07
N GLU A 17 -17.43 2.39 -4.77
CA GLU A 17 -18.28 2.63 -5.94
C GLU A 17 -19.60 3.31 -5.57
N ASP A 18 -20.24 2.93 -4.47
CA ASP A 18 -21.43 3.61 -3.96
C ASP A 18 -21.16 5.10 -3.67
N GLU A 19 -20.00 5.41 -3.07
CA GLU A 19 -19.59 6.81 -2.86
C GLU A 19 -19.30 7.52 -4.19
N ARG A 20 -18.67 6.85 -5.14
CA ARG A 20 -18.45 7.39 -6.48
C ARG A 20 -19.75 7.76 -7.18
N GLU A 21 -20.74 6.87 -7.13
CA GLU A 21 -22.07 7.14 -7.71
C GLU A 21 -22.76 8.33 -7.05
N LYS A 22 -22.71 8.44 -5.72
CA LYS A 22 -23.26 9.61 -5.00
C LYS A 22 -22.62 10.90 -5.48
N TRP A 23 -21.29 10.94 -5.59
CA TRP A 23 -20.60 12.13 -6.08
C TRP A 23 -20.88 12.41 -7.54
N ALA A 24 -21.01 11.39 -8.39
CA ALA A 24 -21.38 11.55 -9.79
C ALA A 24 -22.77 12.14 -10.00
N GLN A 25 -23.70 11.93 -9.04
CA GLN A 25 -25.03 12.53 -9.05
C GLN A 25 -25.02 13.98 -8.55
N LEU A 26 -24.12 14.32 -7.63
CA LEU A 26 -24.04 15.66 -7.02
C LEU A 26 -23.22 16.64 -7.85
N LEU A 27 -22.19 16.15 -8.52
CA LEU A 27 -21.27 16.99 -9.31
C LEU A 27 -21.91 17.41 -10.64
N PRO A 28 -21.67 18.64 -11.11
CA PRO A 28 -22.05 19.06 -12.44
C PRO A 28 -21.39 18.18 -13.50
N LYS A 29 -22.15 17.88 -14.56
CA LYS A 29 -21.62 17.10 -15.69
C LYS A 29 -20.63 17.89 -16.54
N ARG A 30 -20.70 19.21 -16.49
CA ARG A 30 -19.84 20.12 -17.24
C ARG A 30 -18.78 20.71 -16.34
N VAL A 31 -17.52 20.67 -16.81
CA VAL A 31 -16.38 21.14 -16.03
C VAL A 31 -16.44 22.65 -15.76
N ASP A 32 -16.96 23.43 -16.72
CA ASP A 32 -17.11 24.87 -16.60
C ASP A 32 -18.14 25.31 -15.51
N GLU A 33 -19.02 24.41 -15.11
CA GLU A 33 -20.00 24.64 -14.03
C GLU A 33 -19.46 24.33 -12.62
N LEU A 34 -18.32 23.62 -12.53
CA LEU A 34 -17.76 23.16 -11.25
C LEU A 34 -17.44 24.29 -10.29
N LEU A 35 -16.92 25.42 -10.77
CA LEU A 35 -16.58 26.54 -9.91
C LEU A 35 -17.84 27.17 -9.31
N ALA A 36 -18.87 27.40 -10.12
CA ALA A 36 -20.12 27.95 -9.67
C ALA A 36 -20.84 27.04 -8.66
N TRP A 37 -20.84 25.72 -8.93
CA TRP A 37 -21.33 24.71 -8.02
C TRP A 37 -20.55 24.72 -6.69
N ARG A 38 -19.19 24.73 -6.77
CA ARG A 38 -18.31 24.75 -5.59
C ARG A 38 -18.62 25.93 -4.66
N LEU A 39 -18.84 27.12 -5.22
CA LEU A 39 -19.09 28.34 -4.44
C LEU A 39 -20.43 28.31 -3.69
N GLN A 40 -21.35 27.42 -4.08
CA GLN A 40 -22.65 27.24 -3.43
C GLN A 40 -22.63 26.14 -2.35
N GLN A 41 -21.53 25.36 -2.25
CA GLN A 41 -21.46 24.26 -1.31
C GLN A 41 -20.97 24.70 0.06
N GLU A 42 -21.51 24.06 1.09
CA GLU A 42 -21.01 24.19 2.46
C GLU A 42 -19.64 23.55 2.62
N GLN A 43 -18.86 24.04 3.58
CA GLN A 43 -17.51 23.53 3.86
C GLN A 43 -17.50 22.02 4.13
N GLY A 44 -18.53 21.49 4.82
CA GLY A 44 -18.65 20.06 5.10
C GLY A 44 -18.73 19.21 3.83
N VAL A 45 -19.51 19.64 2.84
CA VAL A 45 -19.62 18.95 1.53
C VAL A 45 -18.27 18.92 0.84
N MET A 46 -17.54 20.04 0.87
CA MET A 46 -16.23 20.14 0.24
C MET A 46 -15.17 19.27 0.94
N SER A 47 -15.20 19.22 2.27
CA SER A 47 -14.30 18.35 3.03
C SER A 47 -14.56 16.87 2.74
N ASN A 48 -15.83 16.47 2.61
CA ASN A 48 -16.19 15.10 2.26
C ASN A 48 -15.79 14.75 0.82
N LEU A 49 -15.99 15.66 -0.13
CA LEU A 49 -15.52 15.46 -1.51
C LEU A 49 -13.99 15.30 -1.55
N PHE A 50 -13.28 16.16 -0.84
CA PHE A 50 -11.81 16.06 -0.75
C PHE A 50 -11.38 14.72 -0.16
N ALA A 51 -12.00 14.29 0.94
CA ALA A 51 -11.71 12.99 1.55
C ALA A 51 -11.97 11.82 0.57
N PHE A 52 -13.06 11.87 -0.19
CA PHE A 52 -13.36 10.89 -1.23
C PHE A 52 -12.28 10.88 -2.33
N CYS A 53 -11.89 12.05 -2.84
CA CYS A 53 -10.84 12.15 -3.85
C CYS A 53 -9.50 11.57 -3.36
N VAL A 54 -9.12 11.87 -2.11
CA VAL A 54 -7.92 11.31 -1.50
C VAL A 54 -8.04 9.78 -1.40
N ALA A 55 -9.15 9.28 -0.84
CA ALA A 55 -9.37 7.83 -0.71
C ALA A 55 -9.32 7.09 -2.05
N ALA A 56 -9.91 7.69 -3.10
CA ALA A 56 -9.92 7.11 -4.44
C ALA A 56 -8.53 7.08 -5.12
N THR A 57 -7.57 7.88 -4.65
CA THR A 57 -6.21 7.96 -5.20
C THR A 57 -5.18 7.20 -4.37
N VAL A 58 -5.52 6.77 -3.16
CA VAL A 58 -4.60 6.02 -2.30
C VAL A 58 -4.31 4.65 -2.90
N ASN A 59 -3.04 4.38 -3.16
CA ASN A 59 -2.59 3.04 -3.53
C ASN A 59 -2.11 2.30 -2.27
N GLY A 60 -2.92 1.35 -1.80
CA GLY A 60 -2.61 0.53 -0.63
C GLY A 60 -1.93 -0.80 -0.95
N ILE A 61 -1.46 -1.01 -2.18
CA ILE A 61 -0.74 -2.23 -2.56
C ILE A 61 0.63 -2.18 -1.92
N SER A 62 0.89 -3.13 -1.00
CA SER A 62 2.21 -3.29 -0.40
C SER A 62 3.16 -3.93 -1.40
N ALA A 63 4.15 -3.18 -1.84
CA ALA A 63 5.29 -3.69 -2.59
C ALA A 63 6.55 -3.46 -1.75
N ALA A 64 7.47 -4.44 -1.78
CA ALA A 64 8.69 -4.38 -0.97
C ALA A 64 9.55 -3.15 -1.29
N ASP A 65 9.52 -2.72 -2.55
CA ASP A 65 10.37 -1.65 -3.08
C ASP A 65 9.75 -0.24 -2.97
N HIS A 66 8.50 -0.16 -2.49
CA HIS A 66 7.79 1.11 -2.38
C HIS A 66 7.08 1.20 -1.03
N PRO A 67 7.78 1.65 0.03
CA PRO A 67 7.15 1.91 1.31
C PRO A 67 6.07 2.98 1.15
N HIS A 68 4.94 2.81 1.81
CA HIS A 68 3.85 3.77 1.80
C HIS A 68 3.31 3.96 3.22
N ALA A 69 2.81 5.16 3.49
CA ALA A 69 2.28 5.54 4.80
C ALA A 69 0.82 5.11 5.02
N ILE A 70 0.31 4.12 4.27
CA ILE A 70 -1.09 3.71 4.39
C ILE A 70 -1.42 3.13 5.77
N ASN A 71 -0.45 2.43 6.38
CA ASN A 71 -0.62 1.87 7.72
C ASN A 71 -0.70 2.96 8.79
N GLU A 72 0.11 4.01 8.68
CA GLU A 72 0.10 5.17 9.56
C GLU A 72 -1.20 5.94 9.43
N ILE A 73 -1.68 6.14 8.20
CA ILE A 73 -2.97 6.77 7.92
C ILE A 73 -4.10 5.95 8.53
N ALA A 74 -4.13 4.64 8.30
CA ALA A 74 -5.16 3.75 8.80
C ALA A 74 -5.16 3.70 10.35
N ASN A 75 -3.99 3.65 10.98
CA ASN A 75 -3.83 3.68 12.43
C ASN A 75 -4.32 5.02 13.01
N THR A 76 -3.93 6.13 12.39
CA THR A 76 -4.34 7.48 12.83
C THR A 76 -5.84 7.66 12.74
N LEU A 77 -6.47 7.13 11.67
CA LEU A 77 -7.90 7.18 11.47
C LEU A 77 -8.67 6.12 12.28
N GLY A 78 -7.98 5.18 12.91
CA GLY A 78 -8.60 4.07 13.64
C GLY A 78 -9.45 3.18 12.74
N VAL A 79 -8.97 2.89 11.52
CA VAL A 79 -9.74 2.09 10.54
C VAL A 79 -10.00 0.70 11.09
N ASP A 80 -11.28 0.31 11.20
CA ASP A 80 -11.69 -1.03 11.56
C ASP A 80 -11.80 -1.91 10.30
N TYR A 81 -10.72 -2.61 9.99
CA TYR A 81 -10.67 -3.50 8.84
C TYR A 81 -11.62 -4.70 8.93
N ALA A 82 -12.06 -5.10 10.14
CA ALA A 82 -13.01 -6.20 10.30
C ALA A 82 -14.40 -5.90 9.71
N ARG A 83 -14.70 -4.62 9.47
CA ARG A 83 -15.92 -4.20 8.76
C ARG A 83 -15.89 -4.53 7.27
N TYR A 84 -14.70 -4.59 6.68
CA TYR A 84 -14.52 -4.70 5.24
C TYR A 84 -13.91 -6.04 4.81
N TRP A 85 -13.25 -6.75 5.72
CA TRP A 85 -12.60 -8.02 5.42
C TRP A 85 -12.94 -9.09 6.46
N LYS A 86 -13.14 -10.31 5.98
CA LYS A 86 -13.40 -11.49 6.82
C LYS A 86 -12.58 -12.67 6.34
N PRO A 87 -12.12 -13.55 7.25
CA PRO A 87 -11.37 -14.75 6.89
C PRO A 87 -12.31 -15.83 6.31
N THR A 88 -12.64 -15.69 5.04
CA THR A 88 -13.42 -16.70 4.31
C THR A 88 -12.52 -17.75 3.68
N ARG A 89 -13.13 -18.85 3.23
CA ARG A 89 -12.43 -19.89 2.49
C ARG A 89 -11.72 -19.31 1.25
N ALA A 90 -12.47 -18.59 0.42
CA ALA A 90 -11.96 -17.98 -0.81
C ALA A 90 -10.94 -16.86 -0.55
N ALA A 91 -11.17 -16.00 0.45
CA ALA A 91 -10.28 -14.85 0.69
C ALA A 91 -8.99 -15.22 1.43
N TYR A 92 -8.97 -16.33 2.21
CA TYR A 92 -7.81 -16.64 3.05
C TYR A 92 -7.47 -18.14 3.13
N PHE A 93 -8.42 -19.01 3.55
CA PHE A 93 -8.08 -20.37 3.96
C PHE A 93 -7.65 -21.28 2.82
N GLU A 94 -8.07 -21.04 1.58
CA GLU A 94 -7.60 -21.79 0.40
C GLU A 94 -6.18 -21.41 0.01
N HIS A 95 -5.72 -20.21 0.35
CA HIS A 95 -4.41 -19.68 -0.04
C HIS A 95 -3.29 -19.98 0.96
N VAL A 96 -3.64 -20.47 2.17
CA VAL A 96 -2.64 -20.77 3.21
C VAL A 96 -2.50 -22.29 3.42
N PRO A 97 -1.35 -22.78 3.93
CA PRO A 97 -1.20 -24.19 4.29
C PRO A 97 -2.09 -24.55 5.49
N LYS A 98 -2.45 -25.85 5.60
CA LYS A 98 -3.31 -26.35 6.69
C LYS A 98 -2.75 -26.03 8.09
N SER A 99 -1.45 -26.10 8.27
CA SER A 99 -0.78 -25.72 9.52
C SER A 99 -1.10 -24.26 9.93
N ARG A 100 -1.17 -23.35 8.95
CA ARG A 100 -1.55 -21.96 9.23
C ARG A 100 -3.03 -21.82 9.61
N ILE A 101 -3.92 -22.61 8.99
CA ILE A 101 -5.34 -22.68 9.39
C ILE A 101 -5.48 -23.09 10.86
N GLU A 102 -4.75 -24.14 11.27
CA GLU A 102 -4.75 -24.64 12.65
C GLU A 102 -4.28 -23.56 13.64
N VAL A 103 -3.21 -22.84 13.33
CA VAL A 103 -2.71 -21.75 14.17
C VAL A 103 -3.74 -20.65 14.31
N VAL A 104 -4.30 -20.16 13.20
CA VAL A 104 -5.25 -19.06 13.17
C VAL A 104 -6.54 -19.40 13.95
N VAL A 105 -7.06 -20.61 13.76
CA VAL A 105 -8.25 -21.05 14.51
C VAL A 105 -7.93 -21.22 16.00
N GLY A 106 -6.73 -21.69 16.35
CA GLY A 106 -6.27 -21.77 17.73
C GLY A 106 -6.18 -20.42 18.43
N GLU A 107 -5.68 -19.41 17.73
CA GLU A 107 -5.57 -18.03 18.23
C GLU A 107 -6.93 -17.36 18.40
N ALA A 108 -7.81 -17.50 17.41
CA ALA A 108 -9.04 -16.71 17.32
C ALA A 108 -10.26 -17.36 17.99
N VAL A 109 -10.28 -18.67 18.10
CA VAL A 109 -11.42 -19.42 18.64
C VAL A 109 -11.03 -20.17 19.91
N SER A 110 -10.32 -21.28 19.75
CA SER A 110 -9.81 -22.05 20.90
C SER A 110 -8.83 -23.16 20.46
N PRO A 111 -7.92 -23.60 21.36
CA PRO A 111 -7.05 -24.75 21.08
C PRO A 111 -7.82 -26.06 20.85
N GLN A 112 -9.01 -26.22 21.44
CA GLN A 112 -9.86 -27.40 21.27
C GLN A 112 -10.35 -27.52 19.82
N SER A 113 -10.70 -26.41 19.20
CA SER A 113 -11.15 -26.35 17.80
C SER A 113 -10.06 -26.82 16.82
N VAL A 114 -8.79 -26.70 17.19
CA VAL A 114 -7.65 -27.18 16.39
C VAL A 114 -7.61 -28.71 16.33
N ALA A 115 -7.93 -29.40 17.44
CA ALA A 115 -7.88 -30.86 17.50
C ALA A 115 -8.82 -31.50 16.45
N GLU A 116 -9.98 -30.90 16.23
CA GLU A 116 -10.95 -31.36 15.24
C GLU A 116 -10.42 -31.15 13.79
N LEU A 117 -9.71 -30.05 13.54
CA LEU A 117 -9.16 -29.75 12.22
C LEU A 117 -8.01 -30.66 11.80
N ARG A 118 -7.25 -31.20 12.77
CA ARG A 118 -6.08 -32.05 12.49
C ARG A 118 -6.41 -33.30 11.69
N GLY A 119 -7.58 -33.90 11.92
CA GLY A 119 -8.05 -35.08 11.18
C GLY A 119 -8.59 -34.81 9.78
N MET A 120 -8.85 -33.56 9.43
CA MET A 120 -9.51 -33.16 8.19
C MET A 120 -8.51 -32.98 7.04
N LYS A 121 -8.98 -33.15 5.80
CA LYS A 121 -8.23 -32.69 4.62
C LYS A 121 -8.22 -31.16 4.57
N LYS A 122 -7.27 -30.56 3.81
CA LYS A 122 -7.12 -29.09 3.73
C LYS A 122 -8.43 -28.39 3.34
N ALA A 123 -9.14 -28.91 2.34
CA ALA A 123 -10.39 -28.30 1.86
C ALA A 123 -11.49 -28.30 2.95
N ASP A 124 -11.63 -29.41 3.67
CA ASP A 124 -12.60 -29.54 4.76
C ASP A 124 -12.22 -28.68 5.96
N ALA A 125 -10.92 -28.62 6.28
CA ALA A 125 -10.39 -27.75 7.32
C ALA A 125 -10.60 -26.27 7.00
N ALA A 126 -10.46 -25.85 5.75
CA ALA A 126 -10.72 -24.49 5.29
C ALA A 126 -12.20 -24.11 5.45
N ALA A 127 -13.12 -25.01 5.05
CA ALA A 127 -14.57 -24.80 5.20
C ALA A 127 -14.97 -24.75 6.71
N ALA A 128 -14.41 -25.66 7.51
CA ALA A 128 -14.67 -25.68 8.94
C ALA A 128 -14.10 -24.46 9.67
N ALA A 129 -12.94 -23.96 9.24
CA ALA A 129 -12.34 -22.76 9.78
C ALA A 129 -13.20 -21.51 9.49
N GLU A 130 -13.70 -21.35 8.28
CA GLU A 130 -14.60 -20.24 7.90
C GLU A 130 -15.81 -20.18 8.83
N LEU A 131 -16.46 -21.31 9.05
CA LEU A 131 -17.63 -21.38 9.96
C LEU A 131 -17.28 -21.03 11.41
N ARG A 132 -16.14 -21.52 11.91
CA ARG A 132 -15.71 -21.27 13.30
C ARG A 132 -15.22 -19.84 13.50
N MET A 133 -14.65 -19.25 12.48
CA MET A 133 -14.11 -17.88 12.50
C MET A 133 -15.19 -16.82 12.23
N ALA A 134 -16.41 -17.24 11.84
CA ALA A 134 -17.51 -16.31 11.59
C ALA A 134 -17.79 -15.48 12.85
N GLY A 135 -17.65 -14.17 12.74
CA GLY A 135 -17.88 -13.23 13.85
C GLY A 135 -16.73 -13.09 14.86
N SER A 136 -15.59 -13.76 14.65
CA SER A 136 -14.42 -13.61 15.55
C SER A 136 -13.77 -12.23 15.49
N GLY A 137 -13.97 -11.47 14.39
CA GLY A 137 -13.27 -10.21 14.16
C GLY A 137 -11.76 -10.39 13.93
N TRP A 138 -11.29 -11.64 13.78
CA TRP A 138 -9.88 -11.89 13.54
C TRP A 138 -9.41 -11.30 12.20
N LEU A 139 -8.23 -10.70 12.23
CA LEU A 139 -7.55 -10.13 11.07
C LEU A 139 -6.13 -10.70 10.96
N PRO A 140 -5.62 -10.92 9.74
CA PRO A 140 -4.21 -11.21 9.53
C PRO A 140 -3.35 -10.02 9.98
N GLU A 141 -2.11 -10.27 10.32
CA GLU A 141 -1.21 -9.25 10.87
C GLU A 141 -1.09 -8.00 10.00
N VAL A 142 -1.12 -8.16 8.67
CA VAL A 142 -1.05 -7.06 7.71
C VAL A 142 -2.26 -6.11 7.74
N LEU A 143 -3.39 -6.57 8.29
CA LEU A 143 -4.61 -5.77 8.44
C LEU A 143 -4.87 -5.35 9.89
N ARG A 144 -3.95 -5.63 10.82
CA ARG A 144 -4.06 -5.16 12.20
C ARG A 144 -3.46 -3.77 12.30
N ASN A 145 -4.19 -2.86 12.93
CA ASN A 145 -3.62 -1.58 13.31
C ASN A 145 -2.45 -1.82 14.25
N ARG A 146 -1.29 -1.25 13.94
CA ARG A 146 -0.11 -1.30 14.79
C ARG A 146 -0.04 0.00 15.58
N GLU A 147 0.46 -0.06 16.80
CA GLU A 147 0.84 1.17 17.51
C GLU A 147 1.92 1.86 16.68
N VAL A 148 1.59 3.04 16.18
CA VAL A 148 2.59 3.91 15.54
C VAL A 148 3.46 4.44 16.66
N PRO A 149 4.79 4.24 16.66
CA PRO A 149 5.66 4.95 17.58
C PRO A 149 5.36 6.44 17.44
N LYS A 150 5.11 7.12 18.55
CA LYS A 150 4.99 8.58 18.56
C LYS A 150 6.33 9.14 18.09
N GLN A 151 6.46 9.38 16.81
CA GLN A 151 7.53 10.22 16.30
C GLN A 151 7.24 11.63 16.79
N ASP A 152 8.25 12.24 17.37
CA ASP A 152 8.20 13.64 17.75
C ASP A 152 7.73 14.44 16.53
N ALA A 153 6.73 15.29 16.73
CA ALA A 153 5.90 15.89 15.68
C ALA A 153 6.64 16.81 14.67
N TYR A 154 7.96 16.79 14.63
CA TYR A 154 8.82 17.60 13.78
C TYR A 154 10.05 16.85 13.25
N GLY A 155 10.00 15.53 13.13
CA GLY A 155 11.03 14.79 12.40
C GLY A 155 10.93 15.09 10.92
N TYR A 156 11.71 16.04 10.43
CA TYR A 156 12.05 16.14 9.01
C TYR A 156 12.60 14.77 8.58
N TRP A 157 12.20 14.33 7.41
CA TRP A 157 12.85 13.21 6.73
C TRP A 157 14.30 13.62 6.51
N GLU A 158 15.20 13.17 7.38
CA GLU A 158 16.62 13.17 7.05
C GLU A 158 16.76 12.16 5.91
N ASN A 159 16.94 12.69 4.71
CA ASN A 159 17.44 11.89 3.61
C ASN A 159 18.86 11.49 4.01
N ASP A 160 19.05 10.22 4.28
CA ASP A 160 20.38 9.59 4.38
C ASP A 160 21.05 9.49 2.99
N ASP A 161 20.99 10.56 2.21
CA ASP A 161 21.73 10.71 0.95
C ASP A 161 22.96 11.61 1.14
N ASP A 162 23.58 11.55 2.32
CA ASP A 162 24.93 12.08 2.51
C ASP A 162 25.96 10.97 2.18
N GLU A 163 25.98 10.55 0.93
CA GLU A 163 27.17 9.94 0.37
C GLU A 163 28.25 11.02 0.31
N SER A 164 29.16 10.91 1.26
CA SER A 164 30.42 11.59 1.33
C SER A 164 31.09 11.72 -0.03
N ASP A 165 31.03 12.90 -0.62
CA ASP A 165 32.01 13.34 -1.63
C ASP A 165 33.36 13.42 -0.93
N ASP A 166 34.15 12.40 -1.13
CA ASP A 166 35.55 12.32 -0.80
C ASP A 166 36.27 13.37 -1.67
N ASP A 167 36.53 14.54 -1.08
CA ASP A 167 37.36 15.60 -1.64
C ASP A 167 38.75 15.06 -1.94
N ALA A 168 38.92 14.54 -3.16
CA ALA A 168 40.24 14.38 -3.72
C ALA A 168 40.82 15.74 -4.07
N VAL A 169 41.61 16.26 -3.14
CA VAL A 169 42.50 17.39 -3.34
C VAL A 169 43.42 17.07 -4.51
N VAL A 170 43.12 17.61 -5.68
CA VAL A 170 44.06 17.63 -6.79
C VAL A 170 45.01 18.82 -6.59
N ASP A 171 46.22 18.47 -6.23
CA ASP A 171 47.39 19.33 -6.17
C ASP A 171 47.62 20.01 -7.52
N ALA A 172 47.43 21.33 -7.60
CA ALA A 172 47.72 22.16 -8.73
C ALA A 172 49.14 22.68 -8.59
N ASP A 173 50.12 21.90 -9.05
CA ASP A 173 51.41 22.44 -9.43
C ASP A 173 52.19 21.45 -10.32
N ALA A 174 52.05 21.56 -11.62
CA ALA A 174 53.06 21.15 -12.58
C ALA A 174 52.81 21.84 -13.91
N MET A 175 53.27 23.08 -13.99
CA MET A 175 53.60 23.70 -15.27
C MET A 175 54.84 23.00 -15.81
N SER A 176 54.78 22.49 -17.03
CA SER A 176 55.91 22.41 -17.94
C SER A 176 55.47 22.18 -19.38
N GLU A 177 55.70 23.16 -20.16
CA GLU A 177 56.21 23.35 -21.53
C GLU A 177 55.69 22.45 -22.66
N PRO A 178 55.47 23.08 -23.85
CA PRO A 178 55.05 22.39 -25.08
C PRO A 178 56.27 21.82 -25.83
N PRO A 179 56.14 20.70 -26.50
CA PRO A 179 57.09 20.31 -27.55
C PRO A 179 56.62 20.79 -28.92
N ASP A 180 57.43 21.57 -29.49
CA ASP A 180 58.11 21.66 -30.75
C ASP A 180 57.48 20.93 -31.95
N GLU A 181 57.42 21.72 -33.01
CA GLU A 181 57.05 21.37 -34.38
C GLU A 181 58.07 20.43 -35.05
N GLY A 182 57.59 19.52 -35.84
CA GLY A 182 58.40 18.72 -36.74
C GLY A 182 57.56 18.01 -37.76
N GLU A 183 57.37 18.68 -38.87
CA GLU A 183 57.68 18.37 -40.30
C GLU A 183 57.48 16.92 -40.78
N GLN A 184 56.60 16.86 -41.80
CA GLN A 184 56.77 16.20 -43.11
C GLN A 184 57.03 14.67 -43.16
N ASP A 185 56.22 13.92 -43.83
CA ASP A 185 56.47 13.68 -45.27
C ASP A 185 55.41 12.77 -45.91
N GLU A 186 55.20 13.11 -47.16
CA GLU A 186 54.53 12.46 -48.25
C GLU A 186 54.69 10.91 -48.37
N ALA A 187 53.77 10.37 -49.06
CA ALA A 187 53.84 9.47 -50.25
C ALA A 187 52.74 8.41 -50.14
N GLU A 188 51.78 8.45 -50.98
CA GLU A 188 51.65 7.86 -52.32
C GLU A 188 51.37 6.37 -52.38
N ALA A 189 50.23 6.10 -53.02
CA ALA A 189 49.93 5.01 -53.95
C ALA A 189 49.71 3.55 -53.41
N ALA A 190 48.55 3.08 -53.62
CA ALA A 190 48.07 2.10 -54.59
C ALA A 190 46.64 1.69 -54.27
#